data_d4e3087d42e2533d2f1f8313249a1816
#
_entry.id   d4e3087d42e2533d2f1f8313249a1816
#
_cell.length_a   1.000
_cell.length_b   1.000
_cell.length_c   1.000
_cell.angle_alpha   90.00
_cell.angle_beta   90.00
_cell.angle_gamma   90.00
#
_symmetry.space_group_name_H-M   'P 1'
#
loop_
_entity.id
_entity.type
_entity.pdbx_description
1 polymer ?
#
loop_
_entity_poly.entity_id
_entity_poly.type
_entity_poly.pdbx_seq_one_letter_code
_entity_poly.pdbx_strand_id
1 'polypeptide(L)'
;MSAGLADYLPQLNEAVAQLIRTPDFPDLVDTLKKQLPHTPEPFVWSPIDLQFIATQLPDSIKSCWIFVLKKDVPSGCHFHPNSIQHMVVIEGEGTSEVGGVSGEMKRFAHSSSSLDDVWYVIPEGMPHEFFPRGTDLVVVSFHTCEPHELQEVSCGSGATREYEPLKSIH
;
A
#
# COMPACT_ATOMS: atom_id res chain seq x y z
N MET A 1 -15.59 12.22 -20.72
CA MET A 1 -14.71 11.03 -20.80
C MET A 1 -13.98 10.94 -19.47
N SER A 2 -14.24 9.92 -18.70
CA SER A 2 -13.42 9.67 -17.53
C SER A 2 -12.02 9.31 -18.02
N ALA A 3 -11.01 10.10 -17.69
CA ALA A 3 -9.65 9.71 -17.82
C ALA A 3 -9.52 8.33 -17.14
N GLY A 4 -9.07 7.33 -17.86
CA GLY A 4 -8.91 5.98 -17.32
C GLY A 4 -8.00 6.03 -16.10
N LEU A 5 -8.26 5.17 -15.11
CA LEU A 5 -7.45 5.03 -13.90
C LEU A 5 -5.93 4.89 -14.19
N ALA A 6 -5.57 4.51 -15.41
CA ALA A 6 -4.19 4.37 -15.86
C ALA A 6 -3.48 5.70 -16.17
N ASP A 7 -4.21 6.79 -16.43
CA ASP A 7 -3.63 8.02 -16.98
C ASP A 7 -2.71 8.76 -15.99
N TYR A 8 -2.85 8.52 -14.69
CA TYR A 8 -2.02 9.15 -13.66
C TYR A 8 -1.01 8.21 -12.97
N LEU A 9 -0.95 6.92 -13.35
CA LEU A 9 0.06 6.00 -12.79
C LEU A 9 1.50 6.51 -12.97
N PRO A 10 1.88 7.15 -14.09
CA PRO A 10 3.21 7.75 -14.21
C PRO A 10 3.52 8.77 -13.11
N GLN A 11 2.55 9.56 -12.68
CA GLN A 11 2.72 10.53 -11.58
C GLN A 11 2.96 9.81 -10.25
N LEU A 12 2.18 8.76 -9.95
CA LEU A 12 2.37 7.95 -8.74
C LEU A 12 3.71 7.22 -8.76
N ASN A 13 4.11 6.71 -9.91
CA ASN A 13 5.40 6.02 -10.08
C ASN A 13 6.58 6.96 -9.81
N GLU A 14 6.54 8.18 -10.30
CA GLU A 14 7.54 9.21 -10.02
C GLU A 14 7.54 9.61 -8.53
N ALA A 15 6.36 9.74 -7.93
CA ALA A 15 6.24 10.03 -6.50
C ALA A 15 6.92 8.96 -5.64
N VAL A 16 6.73 7.67 -5.98
CA VAL A 16 7.40 6.56 -5.28
C VAL A 16 8.90 6.59 -5.51
N ALA A 17 9.37 6.85 -6.74
CA ALA A 17 10.79 6.97 -7.04
C ALA A 17 11.47 8.06 -6.20
N GLN A 18 10.80 9.17 -5.97
CA GLN A 18 11.29 10.24 -5.10
C GLN A 18 11.25 9.86 -3.63
N LEU A 19 10.14 9.26 -3.18
CA LEU A 19 9.94 8.85 -1.80
C LEU A 19 11.03 7.89 -1.32
N ILE A 20 11.33 6.84 -2.08
CA ILE A 20 12.32 5.83 -1.70
C ILE A 20 13.75 6.37 -1.67
N ARG A 21 14.01 7.52 -2.28
CA ARG A 21 15.32 8.21 -2.25
C ARG A 21 15.47 9.16 -1.07
N THR A 22 14.39 9.46 -0.35
CA THR A 22 14.48 10.31 0.83
C THR A 22 15.27 9.60 1.93
N PRO A 23 16.10 10.31 2.71
CA PRO A 23 16.86 9.70 3.79
C PRO A 23 15.99 9.03 4.86
N ASP A 24 14.80 9.56 5.09
CA ASP A 24 13.90 9.10 6.14
C ASP A 24 13.17 7.81 5.78
N PHE A 25 13.06 7.46 4.49
CA PHE A 25 12.32 6.27 4.06
C PHE A 25 12.93 4.96 4.59
N PRO A 26 14.24 4.68 4.47
CA PRO A 26 14.84 3.48 5.03
C PRO A 26 14.66 3.39 6.55
N ASP A 27 14.77 4.51 7.27
CA ASP A 27 14.61 4.56 8.72
C ASP A 27 13.17 4.22 9.13
N LEU A 28 12.19 4.70 8.38
CA LEU A 28 10.79 4.36 8.59
C LEU A 28 10.52 2.87 8.35
N VAL A 29 11.05 2.31 7.26
CA VAL A 29 10.95 0.87 6.96
C VAL A 29 11.56 0.05 8.09
N ASP A 30 12.77 0.39 8.54
CA ASP A 30 13.46 -0.32 9.63
C ASP A 30 12.66 -0.23 10.94
N THR A 31 12.08 0.91 11.24
CA THR A 31 11.24 1.10 12.42
C THR A 31 10.01 0.19 12.37
N LEU A 32 9.33 0.13 11.24
CA LEU A 32 8.16 -0.74 11.07
C LEU A 32 8.54 -2.22 11.13
N LYS A 33 9.66 -2.61 10.52
CA LYS A 33 10.16 -3.99 10.62
C LYS A 33 10.47 -4.42 12.06
N LYS A 34 10.98 -3.51 12.88
CA LYS A 34 11.23 -3.78 14.32
C LYS A 34 9.93 -3.91 15.11
N GLN A 35 8.86 -3.24 14.72
CA GLN A 35 7.57 -3.36 15.37
C GLN A 35 6.83 -4.65 15.00
N LEU A 36 7.06 -5.16 13.80
CA LEU A 36 6.33 -6.29 13.22
C LEU A 36 6.31 -7.56 14.09
N PRO A 37 7.42 -8.00 14.74
CA PRO A 37 7.38 -9.19 15.61
C PRO A 37 6.56 -9.00 16.89
N HIS A 38 6.28 -7.76 17.28
CA HIS A 38 5.60 -7.42 18.54
C HIS A 38 4.11 -7.18 18.39
N THR A 39 3.57 -7.28 17.19
CA THR A 39 2.13 -7.16 16.93
C THR A 39 1.51 -8.53 16.66
N PRO A 40 0.27 -8.81 17.13
CA PRO A 40 -0.49 -9.98 16.72
C PRO A 40 -1.03 -9.84 15.27
N GLU A 41 -1.02 -8.63 14.72
CA GLU A 41 -1.51 -8.35 13.38
C GLU A 41 -0.58 -8.92 12.30
N PRO A 42 -1.10 -9.22 11.10
CA PRO A 42 -0.28 -9.71 10.00
C PRO A 42 0.62 -8.63 9.38
N PHE A 43 0.42 -7.36 9.71
CA PHE A 43 1.19 -6.23 9.20
C PHE A 43 1.21 -5.05 10.17
N VAL A 44 2.15 -4.16 9.93
CA VAL A 44 2.23 -2.82 10.56
C VAL A 44 2.18 -1.76 9.48
N TRP A 45 1.84 -0.52 9.84
CA TRP A 45 1.68 0.58 8.89
C TRP A 45 2.09 1.91 9.47
N SER A 46 2.34 2.86 8.58
CA SER A 46 2.48 4.27 8.89
C SER A 46 1.92 5.13 7.76
N PRO A 47 1.17 6.19 8.06
CA PRO A 47 0.87 7.19 7.06
C PRO A 47 2.15 7.94 6.67
N ILE A 48 2.19 8.40 5.43
CA ILE A 48 3.23 9.27 4.90
C ILE A 48 2.58 10.60 4.56
N ASP A 49 3.09 11.69 5.11
CA ASP A 49 2.58 13.02 4.81
C ASP A 49 2.85 13.36 3.34
N LEU A 50 1.80 13.68 2.60
CA LEU A 50 1.88 14.05 1.18
C LEU A 50 2.74 15.31 0.94
N GLN A 51 2.92 16.15 1.96
CA GLN A 51 3.78 17.34 1.86
C GLN A 51 5.26 16.98 1.63
N PHE A 52 5.69 15.79 2.02
CA PHE A 52 7.05 15.31 1.77
C PHE A 52 7.26 14.72 0.39
N ILE A 53 6.20 14.60 -0.40
CA ILE A 53 6.26 14.11 -1.78
C ILE A 53 6.33 15.34 -2.70
N ALA A 54 7.51 15.60 -3.25
CA ALA A 54 7.77 16.78 -4.08
C ALA A 54 7.05 16.77 -5.43
N THR A 55 6.62 15.61 -5.89
CA THR A 55 5.90 15.44 -7.17
C THR A 55 4.44 15.87 -7.00
N GLN A 56 3.91 16.54 -8.01
CA GLN A 56 2.48 16.85 -8.06
C GLN A 56 1.66 15.57 -8.20
N LEU A 57 0.84 15.29 -7.20
CA LEU A 57 -0.06 14.15 -7.20
C LEU A 57 -1.40 14.51 -7.87
N PRO A 58 -2.12 13.51 -8.42
CA PRO A 58 -3.50 13.71 -8.84
C PRO A 58 -4.38 14.20 -7.68
N ASP A 59 -5.34 15.08 -7.98
CA ASP A 59 -6.25 15.65 -6.98
C ASP A 59 -7.09 14.60 -6.23
N SER A 60 -7.31 13.45 -6.86
CA SER A 60 -8.03 12.32 -6.27
C SER A 60 -7.25 11.60 -5.16
N ILE A 61 -5.93 11.73 -5.13
CA ILE A 61 -5.09 11.09 -4.09
C ILE A 61 -5.09 11.95 -2.84
N LYS A 62 -5.55 11.37 -1.74
CA LYS A 62 -5.73 12.06 -0.44
C LYS A 62 -4.82 11.54 0.66
N SER A 63 -4.27 10.32 0.50
CA SER A 63 -3.35 9.75 1.49
C SER A 63 -2.34 8.81 0.85
N CYS A 64 -1.22 8.66 1.55
CA CYS A 64 -0.15 7.73 1.22
C CYS A 64 0.24 6.95 2.48
N TRP A 65 0.48 5.66 2.31
CA TRP A 65 0.78 4.74 3.40
C TRP A 65 1.94 3.83 3.04
N ILE A 66 2.71 3.46 4.05
CA ILE A 66 3.63 2.34 3.97
C ILE A 66 3.08 1.21 4.84
N PHE A 67 3.10 -0.02 4.32
CA PHE A 67 2.77 -1.24 5.06
C PHE A 67 3.96 -2.19 5.01
N VAL A 68 4.23 -2.84 6.12
CA VAL A 68 5.18 -3.95 6.19
C VAL A 68 4.41 -5.19 6.61
N LEU A 69 4.32 -6.16 5.70
CA LEU A 69 3.58 -7.41 5.90
C LEU A 69 4.54 -8.51 6.33
N LYS A 70 4.11 -9.28 7.31
CA LYS A 70 4.89 -10.35 7.93
C LYS A 70 5.13 -11.50 6.95
N LYS A 71 6.39 -11.91 6.81
CA LYS A 71 6.78 -13.05 5.96
C LYS A 71 5.96 -14.30 6.28
N ASP A 72 5.55 -15.01 5.25
CA ASP A 72 4.83 -16.27 5.32
C ASP A 72 3.50 -16.21 6.10
N VAL A 73 2.94 -15.01 6.29
CA VAL A 73 1.65 -14.78 6.94
C VAL A 73 0.72 -14.05 5.95
N PRO A 74 -0.44 -14.63 5.61
CA PRO A 74 -1.42 -13.95 4.77
C PRO A 74 -1.91 -12.64 5.41
N SER A 75 -2.13 -11.61 4.60
CA SER A 75 -2.64 -10.33 5.10
C SER A 75 -4.06 -10.40 5.65
N GLY A 76 -4.81 -11.42 5.28
CA GLY A 76 -6.25 -11.52 5.50
C GLY A 76 -7.04 -10.88 4.35
N CYS A 77 -8.07 -11.60 3.88
CA CYS A 77 -8.95 -11.07 2.86
C CYS A 77 -9.75 -9.89 3.40
N HIS A 78 -9.68 -8.75 2.72
CA HIS A 78 -10.39 -7.53 3.07
C HIS A 78 -10.69 -6.67 1.83
N PHE A 79 -11.47 -5.64 2.04
CA PHE A 79 -11.73 -4.61 1.03
C PHE A 79 -11.86 -3.23 1.68
N HIS A 80 -11.66 -2.18 0.90
CA HIS A 80 -11.86 -0.80 1.33
C HIS A 80 -13.17 -0.27 0.74
N PRO A 81 -14.20 0.02 1.55
CA PRO A 81 -15.49 0.46 1.04
C PRO A 81 -15.47 1.90 0.52
N ASN A 82 -14.49 2.68 0.91
CA ASN A 82 -14.44 4.13 0.71
C ASN A 82 -13.15 4.62 0.03
N SER A 83 -12.39 3.73 -0.58
CA SER A 83 -11.12 4.13 -1.22
C SER A 83 -10.76 3.23 -2.38
N ILE A 84 -10.24 3.85 -3.45
CA ILE A 84 -9.48 3.16 -4.48
C ILE A 84 -8.03 3.08 -3.97
N GLN A 85 -7.49 1.86 -3.95
CA GLN A 85 -6.12 1.61 -3.52
C GLN A 85 -5.19 1.50 -4.74
N HIS A 86 -4.10 2.25 -4.70
CA HIS A 86 -3.02 2.19 -5.70
C HIS A 86 -1.76 1.72 -4.98
N MET A 87 -1.36 0.49 -5.20
CA MET A 87 -0.30 -0.14 -4.41
C MET A 87 0.84 -0.64 -5.29
N VAL A 88 2.04 -0.51 -4.78
CA VAL A 88 3.27 -1.02 -5.39
C VAL A 88 4.15 -1.70 -4.34
N VAL A 89 4.82 -2.77 -4.74
CA VAL A 89 5.77 -3.50 -3.89
C VAL A 89 7.16 -2.84 -4.00
N ILE A 90 7.72 -2.48 -2.86
CA ILE A 90 9.06 -1.88 -2.77
C ILE A 90 10.13 -2.93 -2.49
N GLU A 91 9.82 -3.88 -1.59
CA GLU A 91 10.77 -4.88 -1.12
C GLU A 91 10.02 -6.19 -0.82
N GLY A 92 10.71 -7.30 -1.04
CA GLY A 92 10.15 -8.62 -0.79
C GLY A 92 9.48 -9.22 -2.03
N GLU A 93 8.85 -10.37 -1.82
CA GLU A 93 8.13 -11.11 -2.86
C GLU A 93 6.92 -11.83 -2.27
N GLY A 94 6.01 -12.22 -3.11
CA GLY A 94 4.81 -12.94 -2.72
C GLY A 94 3.82 -13.06 -3.87
N THR A 95 2.63 -13.54 -3.51
CA THR A 95 1.50 -13.64 -4.42
C THR A 95 0.34 -12.77 -3.94
N SER A 96 -0.56 -12.47 -4.83
CA SER A 96 -1.77 -11.69 -4.55
C SER A 96 -3.01 -12.42 -5.06
N GLU A 97 -4.12 -12.16 -4.41
CA GLU A 97 -5.45 -12.47 -4.91
C GLU A 97 -6.27 -11.19 -4.87
N VAL A 98 -6.68 -10.70 -6.02
CA VAL A 98 -7.44 -9.45 -6.17
C VAL A 98 -8.67 -9.71 -7.02
N GLY A 99 -9.86 -9.53 -6.47
CA GLY A 99 -11.12 -9.78 -7.17
C GLY A 99 -11.23 -11.21 -7.70
N GLY A 100 -10.65 -12.19 -7.01
CA GLY A 100 -10.64 -13.60 -7.42
C GLY A 100 -9.56 -13.95 -8.44
N VAL A 101 -8.68 -13.04 -8.79
CA VAL A 101 -7.55 -13.27 -9.70
C VAL A 101 -6.26 -13.36 -8.91
N SER A 102 -5.56 -14.49 -9.02
CA SER A 102 -4.28 -14.73 -8.36
C SER A 102 -3.10 -14.43 -9.29
N GLY A 103 -1.99 -13.99 -8.73
CA GLY A 103 -0.77 -13.72 -9.49
C GLY A 103 0.45 -13.48 -8.61
N GLU A 104 1.63 -13.55 -9.24
CA GLU A 104 2.88 -13.15 -8.61
C GLU A 104 2.95 -11.61 -8.50
N MET A 105 3.44 -11.12 -7.36
CA MET A 105 3.65 -9.69 -7.16
C MET A 105 4.97 -9.27 -7.79
N LYS A 106 4.94 -8.17 -8.54
CA LYS A 106 6.14 -7.59 -9.17
C LYS A 106 6.58 -6.36 -8.40
N ARG A 107 7.89 -6.23 -8.20
CA ARG A 107 8.47 -5.09 -7.49
C ARG A 107 8.54 -3.84 -8.35
N PHE A 108 8.45 -2.70 -7.68
CA PHE A 108 8.67 -1.39 -8.26
C PHE A 108 10.00 -1.32 -8.99
N ALA A 109 9.98 -0.71 -10.18
CA ALA A 109 11.17 -0.32 -10.92
C ALA A 109 10.89 1.02 -11.60
N HIS A 110 11.73 2.04 -11.34
CA HIS A 110 11.53 3.40 -11.89
C HIS A 110 11.48 3.42 -13.41
N SER A 111 12.25 2.55 -14.05
CA SER A 111 12.34 2.44 -15.51
C SER A 111 11.43 1.35 -16.10
N SER A 112 10.41 0.90 -15.37
CA SER A 112 9.48 -0.12 -15.86
C SER A 112 8.76 0.37 -17.12
N SER A 113 8.74 -0.45 -18.16
CA SER A 113 8.07 -0.14 -19.43
C SER A 113 6.55 -0.34 -19.36
N SER A 114 6.06 -1.10 -18.36
CA SER A 114 4.65 -1.36 -18.15
C SER A 114 4.28 -1.13 -16.68
N LEU A 115 3.63 -0.01 -16.39
CA LEU A 115 3.17 0.31 -15.04
C LEU A 115 2.02 -0.59 -14.61
N ASP A 116 1.19 -1.02 -15.54
CA ASP A 116 0.05 -1.92 -15.27
C ASP A 116 0.50 -3.28 -14.74
N ASP A 117 1.72 -3.71 -15.03
CA ASP A 117 2.29 -4.95 -14.51
C ASP A 117 2.80 -4.84 -13.07
N VAL A 118 3.10 -3.63 -12.63
CA VAL A 118 3.77 -3.36 -11.33
C VAL A 118 2.78 -2.78 -10.31
N TRP A 119 1.84 -1.96 -10.78
CA TRP A 119 0.86 -1.29 -9.94
C TRP A 119 -0.42 -2.11 -9.80
N TYR A 120 -0.91 -2.20 -8.57
CA TYR A 120 -2.26 -2.66 -8.28
C TYR A 120 -3.17 -1.44 -8.18
N VAL A 121 -4.23 -1.41 -8.98
CA VAL A 121 -5.31 -0.43 -8.84
C VAL A 121 -6.55 -1.21 -8.44
N ILE A 122 -6.91 -1.11 -7.17
CA ILE A 122 -7.97 -1.92 -6.55
C ILE A 122 -9.18 -1.01 -6.30
N PRO A 123 -10.29 -1.22 -7.02
CA PRO A 123 -11.51 -0.43 -6.84
C PRO A 123 -12.11 -0.55 -5.44
N GLU A 124 -12.94 0.42 -5.07
CA GLU A 124 -13.75 0.35 -3.86
C GLU A 124 -14.53 -0.95 -3.79
N GLY A 125 -14.54 -1.57 -2.61
CA GLY A 125 -15.31 -2.78 -2.35
C GLY A 125 -14.73 -4.07 -2.97
N MET A 126 -13.61 -4.00 -3.68
CA MET A 126 -13.00 -5.20 -4.27
C MET A 126 -12.20 -5.98 -3.24
N PRO A 127 -12.56 -7.26 -2.96
CA PRO A 127 -11.81 -8.11 -2.05
C PRO A 127 -10.40 -8.37 -2.55
N HIS A 128 -9.42 -8.31 -1.65
CA HIS A 128 -8.03 -8.62 -1.95
C HIS A 128 -7.29 -9.19 -0.75
N GLU A 129 -6.25 -9.94 -1.03
CA GLU A 129 -5.37 -10.56 -0.05
C GLU A 129 -3.95 -10.69 -0.61
N PHE A 130 -2.97 -10.52 0.24
CA PHE A 130 -1.55 -10.63 -0.12
C PHE A 130 -0.87 -11.72 0.70
N PHE A 131 0.01 -12.46 0.06
CA PHE A 131 0.69 -13.62 0.63
C PHE A 131 2.21 -13.42 0.52
N PRO A 132 2.84 -12.75 1.51
CA PRO A 132 4.30 -12.60 1.54
C PRO A 132 4.99 -13.96 1.60
N ARG A 133 6.11 -14.10 0.92
CA ARG A 133 6.85 -15.37 0.82
C ARG A 133 8.34 -15.18 1.13
N GLY A 134 8.82 -15.87 2.17
CA GLY A 134 10.23 -15.97 2.51
C GLY A 134 10.85 -14.74 3.18
N THR A 135 10.35 -13.54 2.87
CA THR A 135 10.77 -12.26 3.46
C THR A 135 9.57 -11.40 3.78
N ASP A 136 9.75 -10.40 4.64
CA ASP A 136 8.73 -9.38 4.85
C ASP A 136 8.50 -8.60 3.57
N LEU A 137 7.25 -8.21 3.33
CA LEU A 137 6.83 -7.48 2.15
C LEU A 137 6.63 -6.00 2.52
N VAL A 138 7.34 -5.11 1.84
CA VAL A 138 7.18 -3.66 2.01
C VAL A 138 6.42 -3.10 0.81
N VAL A 139 5.30 -2.45 1.07
CA VAL A 139 4.46 -1.85 0.04
C VAL A 139 4.18 -0.38 0.34
N VAL A 140 4.01 0.41 -0.71
CA VAL A 140 3.51 1.78 -0.64
C VAL A 140 2.14 1.83 -1.30
N SER A 141 1.20 2.46 -0.65
CA SER A 141 -0.20 2.54 -1.07
C SER A 141 -0.68 3.98 -1.07
N PHE A 142 -1.28 4.40 -2.19
CA PHE A 142 -2.00 5.66 -2.27
C PHE A 142 -3.50 5.40 -2.25
N HIS A 143 -4.23 6.22 -1.50
CA HIS A 143 -5.66 6.10 -1.33
C HIS A 143 -6.40 7.37 -1.72
N THR A 144 -7.67 7.21 -2.12
CA THR A 144 -8.54 8.32 -2.53
C THR A 144 -9.34 8.90 -1.38
N CYS A 145 -9.09 8.47 -0.14
CA CYS A 145 -9.66 9.02 1.08
C CYS A 145 -8.59 9.63 1.98
N GLU A 146 -9.00 10.51 2.87
CA GLU A 146 -8.11 11.08 3.88
C GLU A 146 -7.61 9.99 4.84
N PRO A 147 -6.43 10.18 5.47
CA PRO A 147 -5.85 9.15 6.34
C PRO A 147 -6.77 8.66 7.45
N HIS A 148 -7.52 9.56 8.07
CA HIS A 148 -8.44 9.23 9.17
C HIS A 148 -9.75 8.57 8.72
N GLU A 149 -10.02 8.54 7.43
CA GLU A 149 -11.24 7.97 6.85
C GLU A 149 -11.06 6.55 6.32
N LEU A 150 -9.81 6.10 6.12
CA LEU A 150 -9.52 4.80 5.52
C LEU A 150 -10.10 3.68 6.38
N GLN A 151 -10.98 2.89 5.78
CA GLN A 151 -11.60 1.73 6.41
C GLN A 151 -11.19 0.44 5.71
N GLU A 152 -11.09 -0.62 6.49
CA GLU A 152 -10.88 -1.98 6.03
C GLU A 152 -11.98 -2.87 6.58
N VAL A 153 -12.62 -3.64 5.71
CA VAL A 153 -13.66 -4.60 6.09
C VAL A 153 -13.19 -6.01 5.78
N SER A 154 -13.19 -6.88 6.79
CA SER A 154 -12.83 -8.29 6.62
C SER A 154 -13.88 -9.02 5.79
N CYS A 155 -13.44 -9.79 4.78
CA CYS A 155 -14.32 -10.56 3.91
C CYS A 155 -15.11 -11.65 4.66
N GLY A 156 -14.50 -12.28 5.67
CA GLY A 156 -15.11 -13.40 6.38
C GLY A 156 -16.06 -12.96 7.48
N SER A 157 -15.62 -12.05 8.35
CA SER A 157 -16.35 -11.63 9.53
C SER A 157 -17.17 -10.36 9.35
N GLY A 158 -16.86 -9.55 8.33
CA GLY A 158 -17.42 -8.20 8.19
C GLY A 158 -16.91 -7.22 9.25
N ALA A 159 -15.92 -7.60 10.06
CA ALA A 159 -15.31 -6.71 11.05
C ALA A 159 -14.60 -5.55 10.36
N THR A 160 -14.76 -4.36 10.92
CA THR A 160 -14.15 -3.13 10.39
C THR A 160 -12.91 -2.79 11.19
N ARG A 161 -11.84 -2.43 10.47
CA ARG A 161 -10.63 -1.82 11.03
C ARG A 161 -10.54 -0.38 10.56
N GLU A 162 -10.23 0.51 11.48
CA GLU A 162 -9.84 1.89 11.20
C GLU A 162 -8.34 2.02 11.42
N TYR A 163 -7.69 2.76 10.52
CA TYR A 163 -6.25 3.02 10.63
C TYR A 163 -6.05 4.31 11.42
N GLU A 164 -5.92 4.17 12.75
CA GLU A 164 -5.52 5.31 13.56
C GLU A 164 -4.09 5.72 13.20
N PRO A 165 -3.82 7.04 13.07
CA PRO A 165 -2.45 7.49 12.94
C PRO A 165 -1.67 7.03 14.17
N LEU A 166 -0.45 6.49 13.96
CA LEU A 166 0.44 6.15 15.07
C LEU A 166 0.54 7.36 15.98
N LYS A 167 0.15 7.21 17.25
CA LYS A 167 0.41 8.23 18.25
C LYS A 167 1.90 8.49 18.20
N SER A 168 2.28 9.70 17.82
CA SER A 168 3.67 10.12 17.84
C SER A 168 4.24 9.78 19.23
N ILE A 169 5.19 8.88 19.27
CA ILE A 169 5.97 8.62 20.48
C ILE A 169 6.85 9.85 20.68
N HIS A 170 6.47 10.69 21.63
CA HIS A 170 7.28 11.80 22.10
C HIS A 170 8.48 11.27 22.89
#